data_c32e9767fda0aa40163eba26848db28d
#
_entry.id   c32e9767fda0aa40163eba26848db28d
#
_cell.length_a   1.000
_cell.length_b   1.000
_cell.length_c   1.000
_cell.angle_alpha   90.00
_cell.angle_beta   90.00
_cell.angle_gamma   90.00
#
_symmetry.space_group_name_H-M   'P 1'
#
loop_
_entity.id
_entity.type
_entity.pdbx_description
1 polymer ?
#
loop_
_entity_poly.entity_id
_entity_poly.type
_entity_poly.pdbx_seq_one_letter_code
_entity_poly.pdbx_strand_id
1 'polypeptide(L)'
;MRDIFEDIYANQPLDPMEAARRSVRLNLRKRFYKEATAGETGEAGHPVLLDGKPVRTPARRLLAAPTRALAQALAEEWNAQGEMIDPARMPLTRLANAVIDAVADKPGPVADEIARYLGSDLVVYRAEAPEGLVARQAELWDPLLAFARDELGARFVQVAGVMFSE
;
A
#
# COMPACT_ATOMS: atom_id res chain seq x y z
N MET A 1 44.64 29.06 8.21
CA MET A 1 43.65 29.53 7.25
C MET A 1 42.56 28.48 7.28
N ARG A 2 41.42 28.79 7.91
CA ARG A 2 40.28 27.85 8.00
C ARG A 2 39.69 27.72 6.62
N ASP A 3 39.46 26.48 6.16
CA ASP A 3 38.95 26.20 4.83
C ASP A 3 37.47 26.56 4.80
N ILE A 4 37.13 27.70 4.20
CA ILE A 4 35.77 28.24 4.07
C ILE A 4 34.87 27.27 3.28
N PHE A 5 35.47 26.39 2.49
CA PHE A 5 34.73 25.40 1.73
C PHE A 5 34.21 24.22 2.57
N GLU A 6 34.93 23.83 3.66
CA GLU A 6 34.43 22.80 4.59
C GLU A 6 33.17 23.27 5.34
N ASP A 7 33.09 24.55 5.73
CA ASP A 7 31.92 25.11 6.43
C ASP A 7 30.67 25.22 5.49
N ILE A 8 30.88 25.43 4.17
CA ILE A 8 29.81 25.51 3.19
C ILE A 8 29.18 24.12 2.93
N TYR A 9 30.01 23.08 2.90
CA TYR A 9 29.52 21.70 2.70
C TYR A 9 28.92 21.06 3.97
N ALA A 10 29.39 21.49 5.16
CA ALA A 10 28.83 21.04 6.44
C ALA A 10 27.42 21.57 6.71
N ASN A 11 27.02 22.67 6.05
CA ASN A 11 25.73 23.33 6.22
C ASN A 11 24.78 23.22 5.01
N GLN A 12 25.00 22.23 4.13
CA GLN A 12 24.01 21.98 3.08
C GLN A 12 22.67 21.55 3.74
N PRO A 13 21.55 22.23 3.43
CA PRO A 13 20.27 21.81 3.91
C PRO A 13 20.04 20.39 3.39
N LEU A 14 19.80 19.45 4.33
CA LEU A 14 19.40 18.08 4.01
C LEU A 14 18.30 18.13 2.96
N ASP A 15 18.40 17.28 1.94
CA ASP A 15 17.31 17.06 0.98
C ASP A 15 15.99 17.02 1.78
N PRO A 16 14.96 17.80 1.39
CA PRO A 16 13.67 17.81 2.09
C PRO A 16 13.12 16.42 2.35
N MET A 17 13.37 15.47 1.43
CA MET A 17 13.00 14.06 1.58
C MET A 17 13.83 13.36 2.68
N GLU A 18 15.11 13.64 2.81
CA GLU A 18 15.95 13.09 3.88
C GLU A 18 15.61 13.71 5.24
N ALA A 19 15.35 15.01 5.28
CA ALA A 19 14.88 15.69 6.49
C ALA A 19 13.54 15.12 6.96
N ALA A 20 12.60 14.89 6.06
CA ALA A 20 11.30 14.26 6.36
C ALA A 20 11.48 12.81 6.86
N ARG A 21 12.33 12.01 6.21
CA ARG A 21 12.64 10.63 6.64
C ARG A 21 13.31 10.60 8.01
N ARG A 22 14.19 11.55 8.29
CA ARG A 22 14.87 11.66 9.60
C ARG A 22 13.90 12.06 10.70
N SER A 23 13.00 13.01 10.43
CA SER A 23 11.94 13.44 11.36
C SER A 23 10.98 12.28 11.69
N VAL A 24 10.58 11.48 10.70
CA VAL A 24 9.74 10.29 10.90
C VAL A 24 10.46 9.27 11.78
N ARG A 25 11.76 9.00 11.56
CA ARG A 25 12.54 8.05 12.37
C ARG A 25 12.68 8.47 13.83
N LEU A 26 12.73 9.77 14.13
CA LEU A 26 12.85 10.28 15.51
C LEU A 26 11.58 10.05 16.34
N ASN A 27 10.44 9.82 15.70
CA ASN A 27 9.15 9.61 16.35
C ASN A 27 8.68 8.13 16.36
N LEU A 28 9.54 7.19 15.95
CA LEU A 28 9.19 5.78 15.95
C LEU A 28 9.07 5.25 17.39
N ARG A 29 8.08 4.40 17.61
CA ARG A 29 7.88 3.75 18.91
C ARG A 29 8.85 2.59 19.07
N LYS A 30 9.49 2.47 20.22
CA LYS A 30 10.32 1.31 20.56
C LYS A 30 9.46 0.04 20.60
N ARG A 31 10.00 -1.07 20.08
CA ARG A 31 9.37 -2.38 20.16
C ARG A 31 9.20 -2.78 21.63
N PHE A 32 7.98 -3.14 22.01
CA PHE A 32 7.58 -3.43 23.38
C PHE A 32 7.12 -4.88 23.59
N TYR A 33 7.24 -5.71 22.57
CA TYR A 33 6.86 -7.11 22.55
C TYR A 33 8.03 -7.97 22.04
N LYS A 34 7.98 -9.26 22.34
CA LYS A 34 8.97 -10.26 21.91
C LYS A 34 8.52 -10.99 20.65
N GLU A 35 7.26 -11.43 20.62
CA GLU A 35 6.70 -12.27 19.59
C GLU A 35 5.33 -11.78 19.14
N ALA A 36 5.06 -11.91 17.83
CA ALA A 36 3.75 -11.72 17.24
C ALA A 36 3.24 -13.05 16.67
N THR A 37 1.99 -13.39 16.92
CA THR A 37 1.36 -14.64 16.46
C THR A 37 -0.05 -14.38 15.94
N ALA A 38 -0.57 -15.30 15.11
CA ALA A 38 -1.98 -15.33 14.73
C ALA A 38 -2.76 -16.09 15.80
N GLY A 39 -3.81 -15.46 16.33
CA GLY A 39 -4.70 -16.05 17.31
C GLY A 39 -5.73 -16.99 16.68
N GLU A 40 -6.47 -17.68 17.57
CA GLU A 40 -7.58 -18.52 17.14
C GLU A 40 -8.73 -17.66 16.59
N THR A 41 -9.58 -18.29 15.79
CA THR A 41 -10.70 -17.58 15.13
C THR A 41 -11.73 -17.12 16.16
N GLY A 42 -12.16 -15.87 16.02
CA GLY A 42 -13.25 -15.26 16.77
C GLY A 42 -14.27 -14.62 15.82
N GLU A 43 -15.19 -13.82 16.35
CA GLU A 43 -16.22 -13.12 15.56
C GLU A 43 -15.62 -12.21 14.48
N ALA A 44 -14.49 -11.57 14.76
CA ALA A 44 -13.79 -10.69 13.81
C ALA A 44 -12.76 -11.42 12.95
N GLY A 45 -12.70 -12.76 12.99
CA GLY A 45 -11.68 -13.56 12.32
C GLY A 45 -10.49 -13.88 13.24
N HIS A 46 -9.31 -14.05 12.66
CA HIS A 46 -8.06 -14.38 13.35
C HIS A 46 -7.33 -13.12 13.79
N PRO A 47 -7.25 -12.83 15.10
CA PRO A 47 -6.55 -11.64 15.60
C PRO A 47 -5.03 -11.79 15.51
N VAL A 48 -4.33 -10.68 15.35
CA VAL A 48 -2.88 -10.60 15.58
C VAL A 48 -2.64 -10.37 17.06
N LEU A 49 -1.76 -11.19 17.65
CA LEU A 49 -1.42 -11.13 19.09
C LEU A 49 0.05 -10.72 19.23
N LEU A 50 0.36 -9.83 20.17
CA LEU A 50 1.71 -9.51 20.63
C LEU A 50 1.87 -10.04 22.05
N ASP A 51 2.76 -10.99 22.26
CA ASP A 51 2.94 -11.69 23.53
C ASP A 51 1.59 -12.17 24.12
N GLY A 52 0.73 -12.74 23.25
CA GLY A 52 -0.60 -13.23 23.60
C GLY A 52 -1.69 -12.16 23.78
N LYS A 53 -1.38 -10.87 23.63
CA LYS A 53 -2.35 -9.78 23.74
C LYS A 53 -2.78 -9.28 22.36
N PRO A 54 -4.09 -9.10 22.10
CA PRO A 54 -4.59 -8.70 20.82
C PRO A 54 -4.17 -7.25 20.45
N VAL A 55 -3.72 -7.09 19.20
CA VAL A 55 -3.38 -5.77 18.62
C VAL A 55 -4.66 -5.03 18.28
N ARG A 56 -4.63 -3.72 18.49
CA ARG A 56 -5.71 -2.83 18.09
C ARG A 56 -5.25 -1.86 17.00
N THR A 57 -6.15 -1.57 16.08
CA THR A 57 -5.98 -0.54 15.05
C THR A 57 -5.92 0.87 15.68
N PRO A 58 -5.55 1.90 14.91
CA PRO A 58 -5.62 3.30 15.37
C PRO A 58 -6.99 3.71 15.91
N ALA A 59 -8.10 3.23 15.32
CA ALA A 59 -9.46 3.44 15.82
C ALA A 59 -9.86 2.50 16.97
N ARG A 60 -8.89 1.77 17.56
CA ARG A 60 -9.07 0.84 18.67
C ARG A 60 -9.92 -0.40 18.38
N ARG A 61 -10.17 -0.69 17.09
CA ARG A 61 -10.77 -1.95 16.66
C ARG A 61 -9.75 -3.09 16.77
N LEU A 62 -10.21 -4.33 16.75
CA LEU A 62 -9.33 -5.49 16.75
C LEU A 62 -8.63 -5.63 15.40
N LEU A 63 -7.29 -5.73 15.39
CA LEU A 63 -6.55 -6.09 14.19
C LEU A 63 -6.69 -7.60 13.97
N ALA A 64 -7.64 -7.98 13.13
CA ALA A 64 -7.93 -9.37 12.79
C ALA A 64 -8.07 -9.55 11.28
N ALA A 65 -7.77 -10.74 10.80
CA ALA A 65 -7.86 -11.10 9.39
C ALA A 65 -8.91 -12.19 9.17
N PRO A 66 -9.60 -12.23 8.03
CA PRO A 66 -10.62 -13.23 7.72
C PRO A 66 -10.05 -14.65 7.58
N THR A 67 -8.75 -14.77 7.29
CA THR A 67 -8.07 -16.06 7.17
C THR A 67 -6.85 -16.14 8.07
N ARG A 68 -6.55 -17.34 8.55
CA ARG A 68 -5.35 -17.61 9.37
C ARG A 68 -4.06 -17.25 8.62
N ALA A 69 -4.01 -17.55 7.32
CA ALA A 69 -2.84 -17.25 6.49
C ALA A 69 -2.53 -15.73 6.45
N LEU A 70 -3.56 -14.89 6.30
CA LEU A 70 -3.38 -13.45 6.32
C LEU A 70 -3.01 -12.93 7.71
N ALA A 71 -3.60 -13.47 8.78
CA ALA A 71 -3.22 -13.13 10.15
C ALA A 71 -1.75 -13.49 10.44
N GLN A 72 -1.29 -14.61 9.90
CA GLN A 72 0.10 -15.05 10.03
C GLN A 72 1.05 -14.12 9.26
N ALA A 73 0.72 -13.74 8.02
CA ALA A 73 1.50 -12.75 7.27
C ALA A 73 1.58 -11.39 7.97
N LEU A 74 0.48 -10.94 8.60
CA LEU A 74 0.48 -9.75 9.46
C LEU A 74 1.43 -9.93 10.65
N ALA A 75 1.36 -11.06 11.36
CA ALA A 75 2.24 -11.34 12.49
C ALA A 75 3.73 -11.39 12.08
N GLU A 76 4.04 -11.87 10.88
CA GLU A 76 5.39 -11.86 10.32
C GLU A 76 5.92 -10.43 10.11
N GLU A 77 5.09 -9.48 9.61
CA GLU A 77 5.48 -8.07 9.54
C GLU A 77 5.85 -7.50 10.92
N TRP A 78 5.07 -7.84 11.96
CA TRP A 78 5.37 -7.44 13.34
C TRP A 78 6.66 -8.10 13.84
N ASN A 79 6.89 -9.36 13.57
CA ASN A 79 8.11 -10.06 13.97
C ASN A 79 9.36 -9.53 13.25
N ALA A 80 9.22 -9.06 12.01
CA ALA A 80 10.30 -8.47 11.22
C ALA A 80 10.73 -7.07 11.68
N GLN A 81 10.05 -6.47 12.67
CA GLN A 81 10.44 -5.18 13.22
C GLN A 81 11.69 -5.33 14.10
N GLY A 82 12.61 -4.34 13.99
CA GLY A 82 13.81 -4.26 14.83
C GLY A 82 13.53 -3.67 16.22
N GLU A 83 14.46 -2.87 16.74
CA GLU A 83 14.29 -2.17 18.02
C GLU A 83 13.15 -1.14 17.97
N MET A 84 12.93 -0.56 16.80
CA MET A 84 11.89 0.43 16.57
C MET A 84 10.82 -0.16 15.62
N ILE A 85 9.56 0.15 15.91
CA ILE A 85 8.44 -0.20 15.05
C ILE A 85 8.36 0.84 13.94
N ASP A 86 8.58 0.40 12.69
CA ASP A 86 8.54 1.25 11.51
C ASP A 86 7.32 0.92 10.63
N PRO A 87 6.26 1.74 10.67
CA PRO A 87 5.06 1.50 9.85
C PRO A 87 5.33 1.48 8.34
N ALA A 88 6.41 2.12 7.87
CA ALA A 88 6.77 2.10 6.44
C ALA A 88 7.17 0.67 5.98
N ARG A 89 7.59 -0.17 6.90
CA ARG A 89 7.95 -1.58 6.67
C ARG A 89 6.82 -2.55 6.99
N MET A 90 5.59 -2.05 7.17
CA MET A 90 4.41 -2.83 7.53
C MET A 90 3.25 -2.58 6.56
N PRO A 91 3.40 -2.88 5.25
CA PRO A 91 2.38 -2.57 4.25
C PRO A 91 1.06 -3.31 4.47
N LEU A 92 1.11 -4.60 4.84
CA LEU A 92 -0.11 -5.38 5.11
C LEU A 92 -0.84 -4.86 6.34
N THR A 93 -0.13 -4.55 7.42
CA THR A 93 -0.72 -3.98 8.64
C THR A 93 -1.37 -2.63 8.37
N ARG A 94 -0.72 -1.77 7.56
CA ARG A 94 -1.29 -0.48 7.17
C ARG A 94 -2.57 -0.65 6.36
N LEU A 95 -2.56 -1.58 5.39
CA LEU A 95 -3.73 -1.90 4.58
C LEU A 95 -4.86 -2.46 5.46
N ALA A 96 -4.57 -3.42 6.33
CA ALA A 96 -5.55 -4.00 7.26
C ALA A 96 -6.17 -2.93 8.17
N ASN A 97 -5.36 -2.02 8.72
CA ASN A 97 -5.87 -0.90 9.51
C ASN A 97 -6.81 -0.01 8.69
N ALA A 98 -6.44 0.35 7.45
CA ALA A 98 -7.29 1.15 6.57
C ALA A 98 -8.61 0.44 6.25
N VAL A 99 -8.57 -0.85 5.96
CA VAL A 99 -9.78 -1.66 5.71
C VAL A 99 -10.68 -1.69 6.94
N ILE A 100 -10.13 -2.03 8.11
CA ILE A 100 -10.90 -2.18 9.35
C ILE A 100 -11.47 -0.83 9.82
N ASP A 101 -10.69 0.25 9.74
CA ASP A 101 -11.04 1.53 10.36
C ASP A 101 -11.86 2.44 9.42
N ALA A 102 -11.67 2.33 8.10
CA ALA A 102 -12.26 3.26 7.15
C ALA A 102 -13.17 2.63 6.08
N VAL A 103 -12.88 1.40 5.66
CA VAL A 103 -13.59 0.76 4.53
C VAL A 103 -14.72 -0.14 4.99
N ALA A 104 -14.51 -0.93 6.05
CA ALA A 104 -15.44 -1.98 6.48
C ALA A 104 -16.87 -1.47 6.73
N ASP A 105 -17.01 -0.25 7.25
CA ASP A 105 -18.32 0.37 7.53
C ASP A 105 -18.94 1.05 6.29
N LYS A 106 -18.12 1.32 5.26
CA LYS A 106 -18.54 2.09 4.06
C LYS A 106 -17.91 1.54 2.77
N PRO A 107 -18.13 0.25 2.43
CA PRO A 107 -17.51 -0.35 1.25
C PRO A 107 -18.03 0.24 -0.07
N GLY A 108 -19.31 0.61 -0.15
CA GLY A 108 -19.92 1.16 -1.36
C GLY A 108 -19.24 2.44 -1.84
N PRO A 109 -19.20 3.52 -1.02
CA PRO A 109 -18.52 4.77 -1.40
C PRO A 109 -17.04 4.59 -1.79
N VAL A 110 -16.33 3.66 -1.18
CA VAL A 110 -14.93 3.36 -1.54
C VAL A 110 -14.87 2.65 -2.90
N ALA A 111 -15.77 1.70 -3.16
CA ALA A 111 -15.88 1.04 -4.44
C ALA A 111 -16.21 2.03 -5.57
N ASP A 112 -17.17 2.94 -5.33
CA ASP A 112 -17.55 3.99 -6.28
C ASP A 112 -16.38 4.92 -6.59
N GLU A 113 -15.60 5.30 -5.58
CA GLU A 113 -14.42 6.14 -5.78
C GLU A 113 -13.34 5.42 -6.60
N ILE A 114 -13.07 4.14 -6.32
CA ILE A 114 -12.14 3.33 -7.10
C ILE A 114 -12.63 3.18 -8.55
N ALA A 115 -13.92 2.94 -8.73
CA ALA A 115 -14.53 2.77 -10.06
C ALA A 115 -14.35 4.00 -10.97
N ARG A 116 -14.29 5.22 -10.40
CA ARG A 116 -14.03 6.44 -11.17
C ARG A 116 -12.69 6.43 -11.90
N TYR A 117 -11.68 5.77 -11.32
CA TYR A 117 -10.37 5.67 -11.95
C TYR A 117 -10.34 4.73 -13.17
N LEU A 118 -11.32 3.82 -13.29
CA LEU A 118 -11.40 2.90 -14.43
C LEU A 118 -11.61 3.64 -15.76
N GLY A 119 -12.34 4.76 -15.73
CA GLY A 119 -12.58 5.58 -16.92
C GLY A 119 -11.35 6.36 -17.41
N SER A 120 -10.31 6.50 -16.58
CA SER A 120 -9.08 7.25 -16.89
C SER A 120 -7.83 6.39 -16.79
N ASP A 121 -7.97 5.08 -16.71
CA ASP A 121 -6.83 4.16 -16.60
C ASP A 121 -6.01 4.14 -17.90
N LEU A 122 -4.70 4.30 -17.79
CA LEU A 122 -3.78 4.29 -18.93
C LEU A 122 -3.84 3.00 -19.76
N VAL A 123 -4.29 1.89 -19.18
CA VAL A 123 -4.44 0.61 -19.88
C VAL A 123 -5.43 0.70 -21.03
N VAL A 124 -6.41 1.59 -20.95
CA VAL A 124 -7.42 1.80 -22.00
C VAL A 124 -7.03 2.90 -23.00
N TYR A 125 -6.08 3.77 -22.65
CA TYR A 125 -5.57 4.81 -23.53
C TYR A 125 -4.28 4.33 -24.23
N ARG A 126 -4.32 4.22 -25.54
CA ARG A 126 -3.26 3.60 -26.34
C ARG A 126 -2.55 4.64 -27.20
N ALA A 127 -1.26 4.47 -27.36
CA ALA A 127 -0.50 5.25 -28.31
C ALA A 127 -0.90 4.91 -29.76
N GLU A 128 -0.90 5.90 -30.64
CA GLU A 128 -1.03 5.69 -32.09
C GLU A 128 0.33 5.48 -32.77
N ALA A 129 1.38 6.02 -32.15
CA ALA A 129 2.75 5.95 -32.63
C ALA A 129 3.74 6.14 -31.46
N PRO A 130 5.02 5.73 -31.61
CA PRO A 130 5.58 4.92 -32.71
C PRO A 130 5.14 3.44 -32.63
N GLU A 131 5.23 2.71 -33.72
CA GLU A 131 4.76 1.32 -33.83
C GLU A 131 5.32 0.40 -32.74
N GLY A 132 6.59 0.57 -32.38
CA GLY A 132 7.21 -0.21 -31.29
C GLY A 132 6.55 0.01 -29.91
N LEU A 133 6.04 1.23 -29.62
CA LEU A 133 5.30 1.52 -28.42
C LEU A 133 3.91 0.88 -28.44
N VAL A 134 3.23 0.99 -29.60
CA VAL A 134 1.90 0.36 -29.80
C VAL A 134 1.99 -1.15 -29.58
N ALA A 135 2.97 -1.81 -30.20
CA ALA A 135 3.19 -3.24 -30.04
C ALA A 135 3.50 -3.61 -28.58
N ARG A 136 4.33 -2.83 -27.90
CA ARG A 136 4.68 -3.08 -26.49
C ARG A 136 3.51 -2.88 -25.54
N GLN A 137 2.67 -1.88 -25.79
CA GLN A 137 1.44 -1.69 -25.02
C GLN A 137 0.46 -2.85 -25.22
N ALA A 138 0.28 -3.32 -26.46
CA ALA A 138 -0.58 -4.47 -26.76
C ALA A 138 -0.06 -5.73 -26.04
N GLU A 139 1.23 -6.03 -26.16
CA GLU A 139 1.84 -7.20 -25.50
C GLU A 139 1.60 -7.22 -23.99
N LEU A 140 1.75 -6.08 -23.31
CA LEU A 140 1.69 -6.01 -21.85
C LEU A 140 0.29 -5.78 -21.29
N TRP A 141 -0.58 -5.05 -22.00
CA TRP A 141 -1.84 -4.55 -21.46
C TRP A 141 -3.06 -5.30 -21.99
N ASP A 142 -3.01 -5.88 -23.20
CA ASP A 142 -4.13 -6.67 -23.71
C ASP A 142 -4.45 -7.90 -22.85
N PRO A 143 -3.48 -8.61 -22.25
CA PRO A 143 -3.78 -9.68 -21.33
C PRO A 143 -4.58 -9.24 -20.09
N LEU A 144 -4.37 -8.00 -19.59
CA LEU A 144 -5.11 -7.46 -18.46
C LEU A 144 -6.57 -7.18 -18.82
N LEU A 145 -6.80 -6.61 -20.01
CA LEU A 145 -8.16 -6.36 -20.51
C LEU A 145 -8.89 -7.66 -20.86
N ALA A 146 -8.17 -8.66 -21.38
CA ALA A 146 -8.71 -9.99 -21.60
C ALA A 146 -9.16 -10.64 -20.27
N PHE A 147 -8.31 -10.60 -19.24
CA PHE A 147 -8.65 -11.08 -17.90
C PHE A 147 -9.87 -10.35 -17.33
N ALA A 148 -9.91 -9.02 -17.44
CA ALA A 148 -11.04 -8.23 -16.95
C ALA A 148 -12.36 -8.64 -17.65
N ARG A 149 -12.32 -8.88 -18.96
CA ARG A 149 -13.47 -9.31 -19.75
C ARG A 149 -13.89 -10.74 -19.41
N ASP A 150 -12.95 -11.68 -19.38
CA ASP A 150 -13.23 -13.11 -19.37
C ASP A 150 -13.51 -13.62 -17.93
N GLU A 151 -12.82 -13.08 -16.92
CA GLU A 151 -12.96 -13.51 -15.53
C GLU A 151 -13.87 -12.60 -14.70
N LEU A 152 -13.91 -11.28 -15.00
CA LEU A 152 -14.68 -10.31 -14.22
C LEU A 152 -15.92 -9.78 -14.93
N GLY A 153 -16.12 -10.13 -16.23
CA GLY A 153 -17.24 -9.65 -17.05
C GLY A 153 -17.16 -8.13 -17.37
N ALA A 154 -16.04 -7.48 -17.04
CA ALA A 154 -15.83 -6.05 -17.26
C ALA A 154 -15.34 -5.78 -18.69
N ARG A 155 -16.04 -4.91 -19.42
CA ARG A 155 -15.69 -4.55 -20.79
C ARG A 155 -15.22 -3.12 -20.86
N PHE A 156 -14.01 -2.93 -21.36
CA PHE A 156 -13.41 -1.62 -21.56
C PHE A 156 -13.35 -1.27 -23.05
N VAL A 157 -13.59 0.00 -23.36
CA VAL A 157 -13.37 0.55 -24.69
C VAL A 157 -11.95 1.11 -24.77
N GLN A 158 -11.14 0.59 -25.69
CA GLN A 158 -9.81 1.11 -25.92
C GLN A 158 -9.89 2.33 -26.82
N VAL A 159 -9.15 3.39 -26.47
CA VAL A 159 -9.04 4.62 -27.24
C VAL A 159 -7.59 4.82 -27.65
N ALA A 160 -7.35 5.06 -28.94
CA ALA A 160 -6.04 5.42 -29.46
C ALA A 160 -5.92 6.94 -29.58
N GLY A 161 -4.71 7.46 -29.31
CA GLY A 161 -4.41 8.89 -29.38
C GLY A 161 -4.62 9.64 -28.07
N VAL A 162 -4.69 10.96 -28.18
CA VAL A 162 -4.76 11.89 -27.04
C VAL A 162 -6.18 12.41 -26.75
N MET A 163 -7.17 11.93 -27.49
CA MET A 163 -8.55 12.37 -27.33
C MET A 163 -9.23 11.53 -26.24
N PHE A 164 -9.84 12.22 -25.28
CA PHE A 164 -10.69 11.60 -24.27
C PHE A 164 -11.97 11.06 -24.91
N SER A 165 -12.39 9.87 -24.54
CA SER A 165 -13.68 9.29 -24.90
C SER A 165 -14.43 8.95 -23.60
N GLU A 166 -15.65 9.45 -23.47
CA GLU A 166 -16.57 9.05 -22.39
C GLU A 166 -17.16 7.67 -22.62
#